data_c6223c51a0b053ad5284d34c96d8dab1
#
_entry.id   c6223c51a0b053ad5284d34c96d8dab1
#
_cell.length_a   1.000
_cell.length_b   1.000
_cell.length_c   1.000
_cell.angle_alpha   90.00
_cell.angle_beta   90.00
_cell.angle_gamma   90.00
#
_symmetry.space_group_name_H-M   'P 1'
#
loop_
_entity.id
_entity.type
_entity.pdbx_description
1 polymer ?
#
loop_
_entity_poly.entity_id
_entity_poly.type
_entity_poly.pdbx_seq_one_letter_code
_entity_poly.pdbx_strand_id
1 'polypeptide(L)' 'MKTLYQTSASVTGGRNGKVTSEDGALSLEVRMPKELGGNGAGYTNPEQLFAAGYAACFDSALNLVMHQA' A
#
# COMPACT_ATOMS: atom_id res chain seq x y z
N MET A 1 21.57 13.44 7.32
CA MET A 1 20.15 13.76 7.03
C MET A 1 19.30 13.34 8.21
N LYS A 2 18.36 14.17 8.60
CA LYS A 2 17.48 13.88 9.72
C LYS A 2 16.24 13.12 9.23
N THR A 3 15.96 11.99 9.85
CA THR A 3 14.77 11.20 9.50
C THR A 3 13.54 11.84 10.16
N LEU A 4 12.54 12.23 9.34
CA LEU A 4 11.30 12.82 9.84
C LEU A 4 10.27 11.77 10.18
N TYR A 5 10.28 10.64 9.45
CA TYR A 5 9.32 9.57 9.62
C TYR A 5 9.91 8.26 9.17
N GLN A 6 9.65 7.21 9.92
CA GLN A 6 10.11 5.88 9.59
C GLN A 6 9.04 4.88 9.98
N THR A 7 8.82 3.89 9.12
CA THR A 7 7.84 2.86 9.39
C THR A 7 8.31 1.54 8.78
N SER A 8 7.66 0.46 9.18
CA SER A 8 7.93 -0.86 8.65
C SER A 8 6.65 -1.66 8.62
N ALA A 9 6.68 -2.75 7.86
CA ALA A 9 5.56 -3.66 7.75
C ALA A 9 6.07 -5.09 7.67
N SER A 10 5.22 -6.02 8.06
CA SER A 10 5.51 -7.44 8.02
C SER A 10 4.51 -8.16 7.15
N VAL A 11 4.92 -9.25 6.53
CA VAL A 11 4.05 -10.05 5.69
C VAL A 11 4.19 -11.53 6.06
N THR A 12 3.08 -12.24 6.03
CA THR A 12 3.04 -13.69 6.20
C THR A 12 2.27 -14.25 5.02
N GLY A 13 2.84 -15.28 4.35
CA GLY A 13 2.18 -15.91 3.22
C GLY A 13 2.39 -15.22 1.88
N GLY A 14 3.24 -14.22 1.82
CA GLY A 14 3.57 -13.53 0.57
C GLY A 14 2.35 -12.93 -0.10
N ARG A 15 2.16 -13.21 -1.40
CA ARG A 15 1.07 -12.64 -2.18
C ARG A 15 -0.31 -13.19 -1.82
N ASN A 16 -0.37 -14.24 -1.02
CA ASN A 16 -1.62 -14.86 -0.57
C ASN A 16 -1.66 -14.90 0.95
N GLY A 17 -1.37 -13.78 1.59
CA GLY A 17 -1.25 -13.75 3.02
C GLY A 17 -1.78 -12.47 3.65
N LYS A 18 -1.11 -12.04 4.70
CA LYS A 18 -1.52 -10.89 5.48
C LYS A 18 -0.37 -9.90 5.61
N VAL A 19 -0.67 -8.62 5.43
CA VAL A 19 0.29 -7.53 5.58
C VAL A 19 -0.13 -6.68 6.77
N THR A 20 0.83 -6.39 7.65
CA THR A 20 0.56 -5.59 8.85
C THR A 20 1.68 -4.57 9.03
N SER A 21 1.32 -3.30 9.21
CA SER A 21 2.29 -2.27 9.53
C SER A 21 2.71 -2.37 11.00
N GLU A 22 3.84 -1.78 11.32
CA GLU A 22 4.43 -1.81 12.66
C GLU A 22 3.44 -1.30 13.72
N ASP A 23 2.70 -0.26 13.40
CA ASP A 23 1.74 0.34 14.33
C ASP A 23 0.35 -0.29 14.26
N GLY A 24 0.15 -1.26 13.37
CA GLY A 24 -1.14 -1.94 13.22
C GLY A 24 -2.20 -1.16 12.45
N ALA A 25 -1.90 0.07 12.04
CA ALA A 25 -2.86 0.89 11.32
C ALA A 25 -3.20 0.30 9.95
N LEU A 26 -2.23 -0.34 9.31
CA LEU A 26 -2.45 -1.10 8.09
C LEU A 26 -2.48 -2.58 8.47
N SER A 27 -3.59 -3.24 8.21
CA SER A 27 -3.74 -4.67 8.48
C SER A 27 -4.71 -5.23 7.46
N LEU A 28 -4.17 -5.94 6.46
CA LEU A 28 -4.94 -6.39 5.30
C LEU A 28 -4.55 -7.79 4.90
N GLU A 29 -5.51 -8.53 4.37
CA GLU A 29 -5.23 -9.76 3.65
C GLU A 29 -5.06 -9.45 2.18
N VAL A 30 -4.04 -10.06 1.58
CA VAL A 30 -3.75 -9.90 0.16
C VAL A 30 -3.86 -11.24 -0.54
N ARG A 31 -4.23 -11.20 -1.82
CA ARG A 31 -4.34 -12.40 -2.65
C ARG A 31 -3.83 -12.06 -4.04
N MET A 32 -3.33 -13.06 -4.73
CA MET A 32 -2.96 -12.88 -6.13
C MET A 32 -4.21 -12.55 -6.93
N PRO A 33 -4.15 -11.54 -7.81
CA PRO A 33 -5.29 -11.21 -8.65
C PRO A 33 -5.56 -12.35 -9.64
N LYS A 34 -6.80 -12.39 -10.10
CA LYS A 34 -7.26 -13.43 -11.03
C LYS A 34 -6.41 -13.44 -12.30
N GLU A 35 -6.00 -12.27 -12.76
CA GLU A 35 -5.21 -12.10 -13.99
C GLU A 35 -3.84 -12.75 -13.89
N LEU A 36 -3.34 -12.96 -12.68
CA LEU A 36 -2.05 -13.63 -12.43
C LEU A 36 -2.24 -15.07 -11.96
N GLY A 37 -3.43 -15.63 -12.14
CA GLY A 37 -3.71 -17.01 -11.79
C GLY A 37 -4.22 -17.21 -10.37
N GLY A 38 -4.51 -16.14 -9.65
CA GLY A 38 -5.02 -16.23 -8.31
C GLY A 38 -6.54 -16.29 -8.24
N ASN A 39 -7.05 -16.36 -7.01
CA ASN A 39 -8.48 -16.35 -6.73
C ASN A 39 -8.84 -15.09 -5.95
N GLY A 40 -8.43 -13.94 -6.44
CA GLY A 40 -8.40 -12.68 -5.72
C GLY A 40 -9.72 -11.99 -5.46
N ALA A 41 -10.86 -12.65 -5.66
CA ALA A 41 -12.16 -12.01 -5.46
C ALA A 41 -12.34 -11.57 -4.00
N GLY A 42 -12.65 -10.29 -3.80
CA GLY A 42 -12.92 -9.75 -2.47
C GLY A 42 -11.68 -9.36 -1.68
N TYR A 43 -10.48 -9.52 -2.23
CA TYR A 43 -9.24 -9.16 -1.55
C TYR A 43 -8.43 -8.19 -2.38
N THR A 44 -7.59 -7.41 -1.70
CA THR A 44 -6.63 -6.55 -2.38
C THR A 44 -5.38 -7.34 -2.74
N ASN A 45 -4.45 -6.69 -3.42
CA ASN A 45 -3.18 -7.27 -3.83
C ASN A 45 -2.07 -6.23 -3.67
N PRO A 46 -0.79 -6.67 -3.69
CA PRO A 46 0.32 -5.72 -3.53
C PRO A 46 0.32 -4.61 -4.59
N GLU A 47 -0.08 -4.92 -5.82
CA GLU A 47 -0.13 -3.94 -6.88
C GLU A 47 -1.12 -2.81 -6.58
N GLN A 48 -2.29 -3.15 -6.05
CA GLN A 48 -3.28 -2.15 -5.64
C GLN A 48 -2.78 -1.31 -4.47
N LEU A 49 -2.11 -1.94 -3.51
CA LEU A 49 -1.53 -1.22 -2.37
C LEU A 49 -0.48 -0.22 -2.82
N PHE A 50 0.39 -0.63 -3.74
CA PHE A 50 1.41 0.26 -4.29
C PHE A 50 0.76 1.43 -5.04
N ALA A 51 -0.23 1.12 -5.88
CA ALA A 51 -0.92 2.15 -6.65
C ALA A 51 -1.64 3.14 -5.75
N ALA A 52 -2.30 2.66 -4.70
CA ALA A 52 -2.99 3.53 -3.75
C ALA A 52 -2.02 4.45 -3.02
N GLY A 53 -0.91 3.91 -2.54
CA GLY A 53 0.11 4.69 -1.85
C GLY A 53 0.73 5.73 -2.75
N TYR A 54 1.08 5.34 -3.96
CA TYR A 54 1.64 6.25 -4.95
C TYR A 54 0.67 7.37 -5.31
N ALA A 55 -0.60 7.00 -5.54
CA ALA A 55 -1.64 7.98 -5.87
C ALA A 55 -1.83 9.00 -4.75
N ALA A 56 -1.83 8.56 -3.51
CA ALA A 56 -1.95 9.45 -2.37
C ALA A 56 -0.79 10.44 -2.29
N CYS A 57 0.43 9.95 -2.49
CA CYS A 57 1.62 10.79 -2.50
C CYS A 57 1.57 11.81 -3.64
N PHE A 58 1.19 11.35 -4.83
CA PHE A 58 1.11 12.22 -6.00
C PHE A 58 0.05 13.32 -5.82
N ASP A 59 -1.12 12.94 -5.32
CA ASP A 59 -2.20 13.89 -5.08
C ASP A 59 -1.79 14.95 -4.06
N SER A 60 -1.13 14.54 -3.00
CA SER A 60 -0.62 15.45 -1.98
C SER A 60 0.36 16.46 -2.57
N ALA A 61 1.30 15.98 -3.40
CA ALA A 61 2.29 16.84 -4.04
C ALA A 61 1.62 17.81 -5.00
N LEU A 62 0.64 17.34 -5.78
CA LEU A 62 -0.08 18.18 -6.72
C LEU A 62 -0.86 19.28 -6.01
N ASN A 63 -1.54 18.94 -4.93
CA ASN A 63 -2.30 19.91 -4.15
C ASN A 63 -1.38 20.96 -3.55
N LEU A 64 -0.21 20.58 -3.08
CA LEU A 64 0.77 21.51 -2.55
C LEU A 64 1.20 22.53 -3.61
N VAL A 65 1.49 22.05 -4.83
CA VAL A 65 1.89 22.91 -5.93
C VAL A 65 0.76 23.87 -6.30
N MET A 66 -0.48 23.37 -6.37
CA MET A 66 -1.64 24.19 -6.71
C MET A 66 -1.89 25.28 -5.67
N HIS A 67 -1.67 24.99 -4.41
CA HIS A 67 -1.86 25.98 -3.35
C HIS A 67 -0.77 27.04 -3.34
N GLN A 68 0.40 26.74 -3.88
CA GLN A 68 1.51 27.66 -3.94
C GLN A 68 1.49 28.55 -5.20
N ALA A 69 0.70 28.18 -6.18
CA ALA A 69 0.64 28.90 -7.46
C ALA A 69 -0.23 30.19 -7.41
#